data_ad1298bbcaff6ac92abc48f70b1d6e99
#
_entry.id   ad1298bbcaff6ac92abc48f70b1d6e99
#
_cell.length_a   1.000
_cell.length_b   1.000
_cell.length_c   1.000
_cell.angle_alpha   90.00
_cell.angle_beta   90.00
_cell.angle_gamma   90.00
#
_symmetry.space_group_name_H-M   'P 1'
#
loop_
_entity.id
_entity.type
_entity.pdbx_description
1 polymer ?
#
loop_
_entity_poly.entity_id
_entity_poly.type
_entity_poly.pdbx_seq_one_letter_code
_entity_poly.pdbx_strand_id
1 'polypeptide(L)'
;MLFFLLEDPFVWNFPLLAGLIILCAIYIVLLRTYTEIKIYDKQPLLFFLSLTILYITIGSPLSSINHLSFSLHMIQMSLLFFVIPPLFLLGIPEASLLVIKRLNIPFLAALVTFAILFFFYHLQAVLTYLSLHSYIHNSYLLLLMVLSLLIWQPIVTEQNKRFAFLSGIVLLPACSLLILSGLFGSGTNPLLSGMMASLCITPSALNSLSILPPPFNTRADLIIAGLLMMGIHKFALLLTVRLKNKILARDLTGSG
;
A
#
# COMPACT_ATOMS: atom_id res chain seq x y z
N MET A 1 11.63 -23.38 -14.98
CA MET A 1 11.04 -23.92 -13.75
C MET A 1 10.23 -22.85 -12.99
N LEU A 2 10.74 -21.63 -12.80
CA LEU A 2 9.98 -20.51 -12.19
C LEU A 2 8.71 -20.16 -12.99
N PHE A 3 8.76 -20.23 -14.32
CA PHE A 3 7.63 -19.97 -15.22
C PHE A 3 6.46 -20.94 -15.09
N PHE A 4 6.68 -22.14 -14.55
CA PHE A 4 5.63 -23.17 -14.41
C PHE A 4 4.82 -23.03 -13.11
N LEU A 5 5.32 -22.25 -12.16
CA LEU A 5 4.66 -21.99 -10.87
C LEU A 5 3.83 -20.69 -10.87
N LEU A 6 3.97 -19.89 -11.91
CA LEU A 6 3.20 -18.69 -12.14
C LEU A 6 2.12 -19.04 -13.17
N GLU A 7 0.98 -19.53 -12.71
CA GLU A 7 -0.18 -19.86 -13.55
C GLU A 7 -0.72 -18.65 -14.34
N ASP A 8 -0.44 -17.44 -13.88
CA ASP A 8 -0.65 -16.22 -14.65
C ASP A 8 0.66 -15.83 -15.34
N PRO A 9 0.63 -15.68 -16.69
CA PRO A 9 1.79 -15.15 -17.39
C PRO A 9 2.18 -13.80 -16.78
N PHE A 10 3.47 -13.47 -16.81
CA PHE A 10 4.01 -12.15 -16.47
C PHE A 10 3.34 -11.07 -17.34
N VAL A 11 2.08 -10.76 -17.05
CA VAL A 11 1.24 -9.88 -17.87
C VAL A 11 1.07 -8.56 -17.14
N TRP A 12 1.30 -7.49 -17.88
CA TRP A 12 0.96 -6.15 -17.46
C TRP A 12 -0.56 -5.97 -17.45
N ASN A 13 -1.11 -5.36 -16.43
CA ASN A 13 -2.53 -5.06 -16.34
C ASN A 13 -2.87 -3.84 -17.21
N PHE A 14 -3.11 -4.06 -18.51
CA PHE A 14 -3.46 -2.99 -19.46
C PHE A 14 -4.78 -2.27 -19.14
N PRO A 15 -5.86 -2.93 -18.68
CA PRO A 15 -7.07 -2.24 -18.24
C PRO A 15 -6.80 -1.24 -17.12
N LEU A 16 -6.00 -1.61 -16.12
CA LEU A 16 -5.58 -0.70 -15.06
C LEU A 16 -4.78 0.47 -15.61
N LEU A 17 -3.82 0.22 -16.51
CA LEU A 17 -3.03 1.26 -17.16
C LEU A 17 -3.92 2.27 -17.88
N ALA A 18 -4.87 1.78 -18.68
CA ALA A 18 -5.82 2.64 -19.39
C ALA A 18 -6.64 3.51 -18.41
N GLY A 19 -7.13 2.91 -17.32
CA GLY A 19 -7.84 3.65 -16.27
C GLY A 19 -7.00 4.75 -15.62
N LEU A 20 -5.72 4.46 -15.33
CA LEU A 20 -4.79 5.45 -14.77
C LEU A 20 -4.44 6.56 -15.77
N ILE A 21 -4.32 6.25 -17.07
CA ILE A 21 -4.12 7.26 -18.12
C ILE A 21 -5.34 8.19 -18.20
N ILE A 22 -6.55 7.64 -18.17
CA ILE A 22 -7.78 8.45 -18.15
C ILE A 22 -7.80 9.35 -16.91
N LEU A 23 -7.46 8.82 -15.74
CA LEU A 23 -7.37 9.59 -14.49
C LEU A 23 -6.33 10.72 -14.60
N CYS A 24 -5.16 10.46 -15.19
CA CYS A 24 -4.16 11.49 -15.49
C CYS A 24 -4.71 12.57 -16.43
N ALA A 25 -5.42 12.20 -17.49
CA ALA A 25 -6.01 13.14 -18.42
C ALA A 25 -7.06 14.03 -17.74
N ILE A 26 -7.97 13.45 -16.95
CA ILE A 26 -8.95 14.19 -16.15
C ILE A 26 -8.24 15.16 -15.21
N TYR A 27 -7.21 14.70 -14.49
CA TYR A 27 -6.45 15.53 -13.56
C TYR A 27 -5.80 16.73 -14.28
N ILE A 28 -5.19 16.52 -15.46
CA ILE A 28 -4.57 17.61 -16.26
C ILE A 28 -5.62 18.62 -16.71
N VAL A 29 -6.80 18.15 -17.15
CA VAL A 29 -7.90 19.05 -17.55
C VAL A 29 -8.38 19.88 -16.35
N LEU A 30 -8.62 19.24 -15.20
CA LEU A 30 -9.05 19.94 -13.99
C LEU A 30 -7.99 20.95 -13.52
N LEU A 31 -6.71 20.56 -13.56
CA LEU A 31 -5.61 21.45 -13.19
C LEU A 31 -5.59 22.72 -14.06
N ARG A 32 -5.70 22.57 -15.40
CA ARG A 32 -5.69 23.68 -16.34
C ARG A 32 -6.93 24.56 -16.26
N THR A 33 -8.08 23.97 -15.90
CA THR A 33 -9.36 24.72 -15.88
C THR A 33 -9.55 25.47 -14.57
N TYR A 34 -9.13 24.91 -13.45
CA TYR A 34 -9.47 25.43 -12.11
C TYR A 34 -8.28 25.97 -11.32
N THR A 35 -7.05 25.83 -11.82
CA THR A 35 -5.85 26.29 -11.10
C THR A 35 -4.84 26.94 -12.05
N GLU A 36 -3.97 27.79 -11.49
CA GLU A 36 -2.83 28.36 -12.21
C GLU A 36 -1.56 27.49 -12.09
N ILE A 37 -1.67 26.33 -11.45
CA ILE A 37 -0.54 25.44 -11.19
C ILE A 37 -0.06 24.82 -12.51
N LYS A 38 1.24 24.92 -12.76
CA LYS A 38 1.85 24.35 -13.97
C LYS A 38 2.07 22.84 -13.80
N ILE A 39 1.94 22.07 -14.89
CA ILE A 39 2.12 20.60 -14.88
C ILE A 39 3.49 20.17 -14.35
N TYR A 40 4.51 21.01 -14.53
CA TYR A 40 5.89 20.76 -14.06
C TYR A 40 6.14 21.17 -12.60
N ASP A 41 5.15 21.70 -11.90
CA ASP A 41 5.27 22.00 -10.49
C ASP A 41 5.36 20.72 -9.67
N LYS A 42 5.89 20.85 -8.45
CA LYS A 42 6.12 19.69 -7.56
C LYS A 42 4.84 18.93 -7.24
N GLN A 43 3.72 19.65 -7.12
CA GLN A 43 2.44 19.09 -6.74
C GLN A 43 1.90 18.10 -7.80
N PRO A 44 1.75 18.47 -9.10
CA PRO A 44 1.37 17.50 -10.13
C PRO A 44 2.35 16.34 -10.29
N LEU A 45 3.65 16.59 -10.12
CA LEU A 45 4.65 15.53 -10.19
C LEU A 45 4.44 14.45 -9.10
N LEU A 46 4.03 14.85 -7.89
CA LEU A 46 3.71 13.90 -6.82
C LEU A 46 2.46 13.07 -7.14
N PHE A 47 1.46 13.67 -7.79
CA PHE A 47 0.30 12.95 -8.27
C PHE A 47 0.69 11.88 -9.30
N PHE A 48 1.44 12.24 -10.33
CA PHE A 48 1.90 11.28 -11.33
C PHE A 48 2.81 10.21 -10.73
N LEU A 49 3.70 10.59 -9.81
CA LEU A 49 4.54 9.64 -9.08
C LEU A 49 3.70 8.63 -8.30
N SER A 50 2.64 9.09 -7.61
CA SER A 50 1.75 8.20 -6.85
C SER A 50 1.06 7.18 -7.76
N LEU A 51 0.57 7.60 -8.94
CA LEU A 51 -0.06 6.70 -9.91
C LEU A 51 0.94 5.74 -10.56
N THR A 52 2.16 6.21 -10.81
CA THR A 52 3.24 5.35 -11.32
C THR A 52 3.59 4.25 -10.30
N ILE A 53 3.77 4.62 -9.02
CA ILE A 53 4.03 3.63 -7.96
C ILE A 53 2.84 2.69 -7.82
N LEU A 54 1.61 3.18 -7.89
CA LEU A 54 0.40 2.37 -7.84
C LEU A 54 0.40 1.33 -8.97
N TYR A 55 0.68 1.75 -10.20
CA TYR A 55 0.74 0.85 -11.34
C TYR A 55 1.85 -0.21 -11.21
N ILE A 56 3.04 0.21 -10.77
CA ILE A 56 4.15 -0.74 -10.53
C ILE A 56 3.77 -1.75 -9.44
N THR A 57 3.07 -1.30 -8.39
CA THR A 57 2.74 -2.14 -7.22
C THR A 57 1.68 -3.19 -7.53
N ILE A 58 0.64 -2.87 -8.31
CA ILE A 58 -0.51 -3.77 -8.56
C ILE A 58 -0.75 -4.13 -10.03
N GLY A 59 -0.21 -3.35 -10.96
CA GLY A 59 -0.41 -3.54 -12.40
C GLY A 59 0.77 -4.17 -13.12
N SER A 60 1.92 -4.32 -12.45
CA SER A 60 3.11 -4.92 -13.03
C SER A 60 3.23 -6.41 -12.70
N PRO A 61 4.05 -7.17 -13.44
CA PRO A 61 4.37 -8.56 -13.12
C PRO A 61 4.97 -8.77 -11.72
N LEU A 62 5.47 -7.71 -11.08
CA LEU A 62 5.97 -7.76 -9.69
C LEU A 62 4.88 -8.16 -8.69
N SER A 63 3.60 -7.87 -8.98
CA SER A 63 2.48 -8.27 -8.13
C SER A 63 2.38 -9.79 -7.98
N SER A 64 2.74 -10.56 -9.01
CA SER A 64 2.75 -12.03 -8.97
C SER A 64 3.89 -12.59 -8.11
N ILE A 65 5.01 -11.87 -8.02
CA ILE A 65 6.18 -12.29 -7.22
C ILE A 65 5.93 -12.09 -5.72
N ASN A 66 5.05 -11.16 -5.35
CA ASN A 66 4.77 -10.83 -3.94
C ASN A 66 4.17 -12.01 -3.15
N HIS A 67 3.56 -12.98 -3.82
CA HIS A 67 3.05 -14.20 -3.18
C HIS A 67 4.16 -15.17 -2.78
N LEU A 68 5.37 -15.01 -3.30
CA LEU A 68 6.51 -15.90 -3.02
C LEU A 68 7.19 -15.61 -1.68
N SER A 69 7.04 -14.42 -1.11
CA SER A 69 7.66 -14.03 0.16
C SER A 69 6.74 -13.11 0.96
N PHE A 70 6.73 -13.31 2.27
CA PHE A 70 5.95 -12.48 3.19
C PHE A 70 6.47 -11.04 3.23
N SER A 71 7.78 -10.85 3.23
CA SER A 71 8.39 -9.51 3.22
C SER A 71 8.08 -8.75 1.94
N LEU A 72 8.10 -9.40 0.77
CA LEU A 72 7.70 -8.75 -0.50
C LEU A 72 6.23 -8.34 -0.49
N HIS A 73 5.35 -9.22 0.01
CA HIS A 73 3.94 -8.90 0.17
C HIS A 73 3.72 -7.71 1.13
N MET A 74 4.45 -7.65 2.25
CA MET A 74 4.37 -6.52 3.18
C MET A 74 4.93 -5.22 2.61
N ILE A 75 5.95 -5.26 1.77
CA ILE A 75 6.42 -4.09 1.02
C ILE A 75 5.30 -3.58 0.10
N GLN A 76 4.66 -4.47 -0.65
CA GLN A 76 3.53 -4.12 -1.53
C GLN A 76 2.40 -3.44 -0.75
N MET A 77 1.95 -4.05 0.36
CA MET A 77 0.90 -3.49 1.22
C MET A 77 1.32 -2.15 1.84
N SER A 78 2.57 -2.03 2.24
CA SER A 78 3.10 -0.78 2.80
C SER A 78 3.18 0.34 1.76
N LEU A 79 3.56 0.05 0.53
CA LEU A 79 3.52 1.01 -0.57
C LEU A 79 2.08 1.45 -0.84
N LEU A 80 1.16 0.48 -0.92
CA LEU A 80 -0.25 0.72 -1.24
C LEU A 80 -0.93 1.61 -0.19
N PHE A 81 -0.72 1.36 1.10
CA PHE A 81 -1.46 2.03 2.16
C PHE A 81 -0.70 3.17 2.85
N PHE A 82 0.62 3.23 2.76
CA PHE A 82 1.39 4.24 3.50
C PHE A 82 2.17 5.20 2.60
N VAL A 83 2.56 4.80 1.39
CA VAL A 83 3.34 5.67 0.48
C VAL A 83 2.46 6.33 -0.57
N ILE A 84 1.62 5.56 -1.25
CA ILE A 84 0.77 6.06 -2.33
C ILE A 84 -0.25 7.10 -1.83
N PRO A 85 -1.02 6.88 -0.74
CA PRO A 85 -2.03 7.82 -0.28
C PRO A 85 -1.50 9.22 0.04
N PRO A 86 -0.43 9.40 0.83
CA PRO A 86 0.08 10.73 1.10
C PRO A 86 0.66 11.42 -0.15
N LEU A 87 1.32 10.70 -1.06
CA LEU A 87 1.81 11.27 -2.32
C LEU A 87 0.65 11.74 -3.20
N PHE A 88 -0.40 10.92 -3.29
CA PHE A 88 -1.62 11.24 -4.02
C PHE A 88 -2.29 12.50 -3.45
N LEU A 89 -2.48 12.57 -2.13
CA LEU A 89 -3.10 13.71 -1.45
C LEU A 89 -2.24 14.99 -1.56
N LEU A 90 -0.92 14.89 -1.48
CA LEU A 90 -0.01 16.02 -1.70
C LEU A 90 -0.04 16.50 -3.16
N GLY A 91 -0.35 15.59 -4.08
CA GLY A 91 -0.47 15.89 -5.51
C GLY A 91 -1.78 16.57 -5.91
N ILE A 92 -2.82 16.51 -5.08
CA ILE A 92 -4.13 17.10 -5.36
C ILE A 92 -4.16 18.57 -4.88
N PRO A 93 -4.72 19.52 -5.67
CA PRO A 93 -4.92 20.90 -5.23
C PRO A 93 -5.77 20.99 -3.95
N GLU A 94 -5.46 21.94 -3.08
CA GLU A 94 -6.15 22.10 -1.78
C GLU A 94 -7.66 22.28 -1.92
N ALA A 95 -8.12 22.94 -2.97
CA ALA A 95 -9.56 23.10 -3.24
C ALA A 95 -10.28 21.76 -3.39
N SER A 96 -9.64 20.76 -4.01
CA SER A 96 -10.19 19.41 -4.16
C SER A 96 -10.17 18.62 -2.85
N LEU A 97 -9.18 18.87 -1.98
CA LEU A 97 -9.11 18.24 -0.65
C LEU A 97 -10.25 18.70 0.27
N LEU A 98 -10.77 19.93 0.08
CA LEU A 98 -11.94 20.42 0.80
C LEU A 98 -13.20 19.58 0.52
N VAL A 99 -13.34 19.01 -0.67
CA VAL A 99 -14.45 18.11 -1.01
C VAL A 99 -14.37 16.82 -0.17
N ILE A 100 -13.18 16.26 -0.01
CA ILE A 100 -12.95 15.07 0.84
C ILE A 100 -13.25 15.42 2.31
N LYS A 101 -12.89 16.61 2.76
CA LYS A 101 -13.16 17.10 4.12
C LYS A 101 -14.67 17.23 4.40
N ARG A 102 -15.49 17.49 3.38
CA ARG A 102 -16.96 17.56 3.52
C ARG A 102 -17.63 16.23 3.87
N LEU A 103 -16.98 15.10 3.63
CA LEU A 103 -17.48 13.78 4.03
C LEU A 103 -17.62 13.62 5.54
N ASN A 104 -17.02 14.53 6.31
CA ASN A 104 -17.13 14.62 7.78
C ASN A 104 -16.95 13.28 8.53
N ILE A 105 -16.16 12.38 7.96
CA ILE A 105 -15.85 11.10 8.61
C ILE A 105 -14.85 11.37 9.72
N PRO A 106 -15.16 11.03 10.98
CA PRO A 106 -14.25 11.26 12.08
C PRO A 106 -12.97 10.43 11.87
N PHE A 107 -11.82 11.11 11.92
CA PHE A 107 -10.50 10.48 11.75
C PHE A 107 -10.33 9.23 12.61
N LEU A 108 -10.76 9.29 13.87
CA LEU A 108 -10.63 8.18 14.81
C LEU A 108 -11.43 6.95 14.36
N ALA A 109 -12.63 7.15 13.81
CA ALA A 109 -13.44 6.04 13.29
C ALA A 109 -12.75 5.39 12.08
N ALA A 110 -12.28 6.19 11.12
CA ALA A 110 -11.53 5.67 9.98
C ALA A 110 -10.27 4.91 10.41
N LEU A 111 -9.53 5.46 11.39
CA LEU A 111 -8.31 4.88 11.93
C LEU A 111 -8.58 3.53 12.62
N VAL A 112 -9.59 3.46 13.49
CA VAL A 112 -9.95 2.22 14.21
C VAL A 112 -10.46 1.17 13.24
N THR A 113 -11.31 1.55 12.29
CA THR A 113 -11.82 0.62 11.26
C THR A 113 -10.68 0.08 10.40
N PHE A 114 -9.77 0.95 9.95
CA PHE A 114 -8.58 0.54 9.21
C PHE A 114 -7.74 -0.44 10.03
N ALA A 115 -7.48 -0.11 11.30
CA ALA A 115 -6.67 -0.95 12.19
C ALA A 115 -7.25 -2.36 12.34
N ILE A 116 -8.55 -2.44 12.60
CA ILE A 116 -9.26 -3.71 12.77
C ILE A 116 -9.18 -4.52 11.47
N LEU A 117 -9.54 -3.93 10.36
CA LEU A 117 -9.49 -4.61 9.06
C LEU A 117 -8.06 -4.99 8.69
N PHE A 118 -7.10 -4.08 8.87
CA PHE A 118 -5.71 -4.34 8.56
C PHE A 118 -5.11 -5.45 9.46
N PHE A 119 -5.48 -5.50 10.73
CA PHE A 119 -5.10 -6.59 11.64
C PHE A 119 -5.71 -7.92 11.19
N PHE A 120 -7.01 -7.97 10.88
CA PHE A 120 -7.67 -9.18 10.40
C PHE A 120 -7.07 -9.68 9.08
N TYR A 121 -6.67 -8.77 8.19
CA TYR A 121 -5.98 -9.14 6.95
C TYR A 121 -4.71 -9.96 7.18
N HIS A 122 -4.01 -9.74 8.31
CA HIS A 122 -2.77 -10.46 8.66
C HIS A 122 -3.02 -11.80 9.37
N LEU A 123 -4.28 -12.13 9.70
CA LEU A 123 -4.61 -13.46 10.23
C LEU A 123 -4.56 -14.48 9.09
N GLN A 124 -3.85 -15.59 9.34
CA GLN A 124 -3.65 -16.65 8.36
C GLN A 124 -4.98 -17.16 7.75
N ALA A 125 -6.00 -17.36 8.60
CA ALA A 125 -7.31 -17.85 8.16
C ALA A 125 -8.00 -16.88 7.19
N VAL A 126 -7.93 -15.56 7.47
CA VAL A 126 -8.52 -14.52 6.61
C VAL A 126 -7.76 -14.42 5.30
N LEU A 127 -6.44 -14.43 5.36
CA LEU A 127 -5.59 -14.33 4.18
C LEU A 127 -5.81 -15.53 3.23
N THR A 128 -5.91 -16.73 3.78
CA THR A 128 -6.23 -17.95 3.00
C THR A 128 -7.62 -17.85 2.38
N TYR A 129 -8.62 -17.38 3.12
CA TYR A 129 -9.97 -17.19 2.58
C TYR A 129 -10.00 -16.16 1.45
N LEU A 130 -9.32 -15.04 1.62
CA LEU A 130 -9.24 -13.97 0.61
C LEU A 130 -8.49 -14.42 -0.65
N SER A 131 -7.44 -15.24 -0.51
CA SER A 131 -6.69 -15.75 -1.67
C SER A 131 -7.53 -16.66 -2.58
N LEU A 132 -8.55 -17.33 -2.01
CA LEU A 132 -9.48 -18.16 -2.76
C LEU A 132 -10.63 -17.37 -3.42
N HIS A 133 -10.85 -16.12 -3.02
CA HIS A 133 -11.98 -15.29 -3.48
C HIS A 133 -11.51 -13.93 -3.99
N SER A 134 -11.04 -13.88 -5.24
CA SER A 134 -10.41 -12.67 -5.83
C SER A 134 -11.28 -11.41 -5.76
N TYR A 135 -12.59 -11.52 -5.97
CA TYR A 135 -13.50 -10.37 -5.87
C TYR A 135 -13.58 -9.79 -4.45
N ILE A 136 -13.64 -10.68 -3.44
CA ILE A 136 -13.69 -10.26 -2.03
C ILE A 136 -12.35 -9.65 -1.65
N HIS A 137 -11.24 -10.25 -2.09
CA HIS A 137 -9.89 -9.72 -1.87
C HIS A 137 -9.72 -8.32 -2.44
N ASN A 138 -10.08 -8.11 -3.71
CA ASN A 138 -9.97 -6.81 -4.36
C ASN A 138 -10.86 -5.76 -3.69
N SER A 139 -12.10 -6.11 -3.31
CA SER A 139 -13.00 -5.22 -2.58
C SER A 139 -12.44 -4.85 -1.20
N TYR A 140 -11.81 -5.80 -0.52
CA TYR A 140 -11.17 -5.59 0.77
C TYR A 140 -9.97 -4.62 0.66
N LEU A 141 -9.11 -4.81 -0.34
CA LEU A 141 -7.99 -3.91 -0.59
C LEU A 141 -8.45 -2.51 -0.99
N LEU A 142 -9.51 -2.40 -1.79
CA LEU A 142 -10.11 -1.11 -2.14
C LEU A 142 -10.65 -0.38 -0.91
N LEU A 143 -11.35 -1.09 -0.02
CA LEU A 143 -11.84 -0.52 1.24
C LEU A 143 -10.68 -0.01 2.11
N LEU A 144 -9.62 -0.81 2.28
CA LEU A 144 -8.43 -0.39 3.01
C LEU A 144 -7.76 0.82 2.36
N MET A 145 -7.72 0.91 1.02
CA MET A 145 -7.17 2.05 0.30
C MET A 145 -7.97 3.33 0.56
N VAL A 146 -9.30 3.26 0.52
CA VAL A 146 -10.18 4.40 0.84
C VAL A 146 -9.98 4.84 2.30
N LEU A 147 -9.96 3.91 3.25
CA LEU A 147 -9.71 4.24 4.66
C LEU A 147 -8.32 4.84 4.86
N SER A 148 -7.31 4.34 4.16
CA SER A 148 -5.97 4.90 4.19
C SER A 148 -5.94 6.35 3.70
N LEU A 149 -6.62 6.68 2.59
CA LEU A 149 -6.75 8.08 2.12
C LEU A 149 -7.40 8.98 3.17
N LEU A 150 -8.44 8.50 3.86
CA LEU A 150 -9.10 9.25 4.93
C LEU A 150 -8.19 9.49 6.15
N ILE A 151 -7.34 8.51 6.50
CA ILE A 151 -6.37 8.65 7.59
C ILE A 151 -5.24 9.62 7.23
N TRP A 152 -4.73 9.55 6.00
CA TRP A 152 -3.64 10.41 5.57
C TRP A 152 -4.09 11.86 5.31
N GLN A 153 -5.36 12.09 5.00
CA GLN A 153 -5.89 13.43 4.71
C GLN A 153 -5.60 14.45 5.84
N PRO A 154 -5.96 14.24 7.13
CA PRO A 154 -5.63 15.20 8.19
C PRO A 154 -4.13 15.28 8.48
N ILE A 155 -3.36 14.20 8.26
CA ILE A 155 -1.90 14.22 8.41
C ILE A 155 -1.28 15.15 7.36
N VAL A 156 -1.77 15.09 6.12
CA VAL A 156 -1.30 15.92 5.01
C VAL A 156 -1.77 17.37 5.16
N THR A 157 -3.04 17.61 5.53
CA THR A 157 -3.61 18.97 5.59
C THR A 157 -3.19 19.74 6.83
N GLU A 158 -3.30 19.12 8.01
CA GLU A 158 -3.14 19.80 9.32
C GLU A 158 -1.75 19.62 9.94
N GLN A 159 -0.91 18.71 9.40
CA GLN A 159 0.41 18.34 9.96
C GLN A 159 0.36 17.99 11.47
N ASN A 160 -0.77 17.46 11.93
CA ASN A 160 -0.97 17.21 13.34
C ASN A 160 -0.14 15.99 13.80
N LYS A 161 0.86 16.25 14.64
CA LYS A 161 1.76 15.20 15.17
C LYS A 161 1.02 14.12 15.96
N ARG A 162 -0.12 14.45 16.58
CA ARG A 162 -0.95 13.47 17.30
C ARG A 162 -1.54 12.43 16.36
N PHE A 163 -2.02 12.84 15.19
CA PHE A 163 -2.56 11.91 14.19
C PHE A 163 -1.47 11.00 13.62
N ALA A 164 -0.28 11.55 13.35
CA ALA A 164 0.86 10.76 12.91
C ALA A 164 1.31 9.74 13.97
N PHE A 165 1.30 10.12 15.24
CA PHE A 165 1.63 9.23 16.35
C PHE A 165 0.58 8.12 16.53
N LEU A 166 -0.71 8.47 16.51
CA LEU A 166 -1.81 7.50 16.63
C LEU A 166 -1.81 6.49 15.49
N SER A 167 -1.55 6.92 14.24
CA SER A 167 -1.44 5.99 13.11
C SER A 167 -0.32 4.97 13.29
N GLY A 168 0.79 5.37 13.91
CA GLY A 168 1.89 4.45 14.26
C GLY A 168 1.51 3.43 15.32
N ILE A 169 0.82 3.86 16.40
CA ILE A 169 0.37 2.96 17.47
C ILE A 169 -0.61 1.91 16.95
N VAL A 170 -1.53 2.33 16.08
CA VAL A 170 -2.56 1.47 15.52
C VAL A 170 -1.97 0.38 14.62
N LEU A 171 -0.81 0.63 14.02
CA LEU A 171 -0.11 -0.36 13.20
C LEU A 171 0.65 -1.42 14.04
N LEU A 172 1.00 -1.09 15.29
CA LEU A 172 1.78 -1.98 16.16
C LEU A 172 1.18 -3.39 16.33
N PRO A 173 -0.14 -3.59 16.55
CA PRO A 173 -0.70 -4.92 16.69
C PRO A 173 -0.47 -5.83 15.48
N ALA A 174 -0.64 -5.30 14.26
CA ALA A 174 -0.40 -6.07 13.03
C ALA A 174 1.09 -6.40 12.85
N CYS A 175 1.98 -5.43 13.07
CA CYS A 175 3.43 -5.68 13.02
C CYS A 175 3.89 -6.68 14.09
N SER A 176 3.40 -6.54 15.33
CA SER A 176 3.75 -7.44 16.42
C SER A 176 3.26 -8.88 16.18
N LEU A 177 2.08 -9.04 15.59
CA LEU A 177 1.56 -10.35 15.21
C LEU A 177 2.50 -11.06 14.22
N LEU A 178 3.00 -10.36 13.20
CA LEU A 178 3.96 -10.92 12.25
C LEU A 178 5.28 -11.30 12.93
N ILE A 179 5.83 -10.41 13.76
CA ILE A 179 7.08 -10.66 14.48
C ILE A 179 6.93 -11.84 15.45
N LEU A 180 5.84 -11.88 16.23
CA LEU A 180 5.57 -12.98 17.15
C LEU A 180 5.34 -14.30 16.41
N SER A 181 4.65 -14.26 15.26
CA SER A 181 4.48 -15.44 14.41
C SER A 181 5.81 -15.95 13.87
N GLY A 182 6.75 -15.06 13.56
CA GLY A 182 8.11 -15.42 13.17
C GLY A 182 8.94 -15.98 14.32
N LEU A 183 8.75 -15.49 15.55
CA LEU A 183 9.49 -15.96 16.73
C LEU A 183 8.97 -17.30 17.26
N PHE A 184 7.65 -17.47 17.34
CA PHE A 184 7.01 -18.59 18.02
C PHE A 184 6.23 -19.52 17.08
N GLY A 185 5.99 -19.13 15.83
CA GLY A 185 5.19 -19.89 14.86
C GLY A 185 5.92 -21.07 14.23
N SER A 186 5.16 -21.88 13.48
CA SER A 186 5.66 -23.08 12.77
C SER A 186 6.53 -22.78 11.55
N GLY A 187 6.66 -21.50 11.15
CA GLY A 187 7.49 -21.08 10.02
C GLY A 187 6.92 -21.39 8.62
N THR A 188 5.67 -21.81 8.53
CA THR A 188 4.99 -22.02 7.24
C THR A 188 4.45 -20.69 6.70
N ASN A 189 4.72 -20.40 5.42
CA ASN A 189 4.17 -19.23 4.76
C ASN A 189 2.70 -19.48 4.37
N PRO A 190 1.70 -18.79 4.97
CA PRO A 190 0.30 -19.01 4.67
C PRO A 190 -0.08 -18.61 3.23
N LEU A 191 0.61 -17.65 2.64
CA LEU A 191 0.40 -17.26 1.23
C LEU A 191 0.82 -18.40 0.30
N LEU A 192 1.98 -18.97 0.57
CA LEU A 192 2.49 -20.08 -0.21
C LEU A 192 1.63 -21.33 -0.04
N SER A 193 1.16 -21.64 1.18
CA SER A 193 0.29 -22.79 1.45
C SER A 193 -1.08 -22.64 0.77
N GLY A 194 -1.65 -21.44 0.71
CA GLY A 194 -2.91 -21.15 0.00
C GLY A 194 -2.76 -21.32 -1.52
N MET A 195 -1.68 -20.79 -2.09
CA MET A 195 -1.37 -20.93 -3.51
C MET A 195 -1.13 -22.40 -3.91
N MET A 196 -0.53 -23.20 -3.03
CA MET A 196 -0.28 -24.61 -3.26
C MET A 196 -1.52 -25.48 -3.16
N ALA A 197 -2.44 -25.14 -2.27
CA ALA A 197 -3.73 -25.79 -2.20
C ALA A 197 -4.52 -25.64 -3.52
N SER A 198 -4.37 -24.48 -4.20
CA SER A 198 -4.99 -24.23 -5.51
C SER A 198 -4.31 -25.00 -6.65
N LEU A 199 -3.01 -25.25 -6.54
CA LEU A 199 -2.21 -25.94 -7.58
C LEU A 199 -2.12 -27.46 -7.40
N CYS A 200 -2.78 -28.05 -6.38
CA CYS A 200 -2.70 -29.48 -6.05
C CYS A 200 -1.26 -30.03 -5.91
N ILE A 201 -0.31 -29.17 -5.51
CA ILE A 201 1.10 -29.56 -5.30
C ILE A 201 1.23 -30.29 -3.96
N THR A 202 1.83 -31.48 -3.98
CA THR A 202 2.04 -32.26 -2.74
C THR A 202 3.10 -31.61 -1.84
N PRO A 203 2.95 -31.67 -0.49
CA PRO A 203 3.92 -31.10 0.44
C PRO A 203 5.35 -31.61 0.28
N SER A 204 5.53 -32.82 -0.25
CA SER A 204 6.86 -33.40 -0.54
C SER A 204 7.56 -32.76 -1.73
N ALA A 205 6.82 -32.31 -2.73
CA ALA A 205 7.36 -31.55 -3.87
C ALA A 205 7.83 -30.13 -3.44
N LEU A 206 7.32 -29.62 -2.31
CA LEU A 206 7.66 -28.34 -1.73
C LEU A 206 9.08 -28.29 -1.17
N ASN A 207 9.49 -29.34 -0.47
CA ASN A 207 10.82 -29.40 0.16
C ASN A 207 11.95 -29.43 -0.89
N SER A 208 11.61 -29.82 -2.12
CA SER A 208 12.54 -29.76 -3.28
C SER A 208 12.49 -28.43 -4.03
N LEU A 209 11.49 -27.59 -3.77
CA LEU A 209 11.26 -26.28 -4.38
C LEU A 209 11.61 -25.15 -3.40
N SER A 210 12.84 -25.10 -2.90
CA SER A 210 13.38 -23.88 -2.30
C SER A 210 13.62 -22.84 -3.41
N ILE A 211 12.52 -22.24 -3.88
CA ILE A 211 12.52 -21.31 -5.03
C ILE A 211 13.28 -20.04 -4.71
N LEU A 212 13.25 -19.63 -3.44
CA LEU A 212 13.97 -18.46 -2.97
C LEU A 212 14.99 -18.88 -1.91
N PRO A 213 16.22 -18.32 -1.99
CA PRO A 213 17.22 -18.57 -0.97
C PRO A 213 16.78 -17.99 0.39
N PRO A 214 17.29 -18.52 1.52
CA PRO A 214 17.09 -17.86 2.81
C PRO A 214 17.52 -16.38 2.74
N PRO A 215 16.80 -15.44 3.41
CA PRO A 215 15.82 -15.64 4.47
C PRO A 215 14.35 -15.79 4.02
N PHE A 216 14.06 -15.77 2.71
CA PHE A 216 12.69 -15.80 2.19
C PHE A 216 11.96 -17.08 2.58
N ASN A 217 10.66 -16.97 2.86
CA ASN A 217 9.78 -18.07 3.30
C ASN A 217 10.20 -18.80 4.59
N THR A 218 11.01 -18.14 5.42
CA THR A 218 11.44 -18.62 6.73
C THR A 218 10.79 -17.82 7.85
N ARG A 219 11.05 -18.22 9.11
CA ARG A 219 10.67 -17.42 10.28
C ARG A 219 11.28 -16.00 10.22
N ALA A 220 12.49 -15.89 9.69
CA ALA A 220 13.17 -14.62 9.50
C ALA A 220 12.40 -13.70 8.54
N ASP A 221 11.79 -14.25 7.48
CA ASP A 221 10.97 -13.48 6.53
C ASP A 221 9.77 -12.79 7.20
N LEU A 222 9.09 -13.48 8.14
CA LEU A 222 7.99 -12.88 8.91
C LEU A 222 8.46 -11.73 9.83
N ILE A 223 9.61 -11.90 10.48
CA ILE A 223 10.19 -10.85 11.32
C ILE A 223 10.58 -9.64 10.47
N ILE A 224 11.26 -9.89 9.34
CA ILE A 224 11.66 -8.84 8.38
C ILE A 224 10.41 -8.13 7.85
N ALA A 225 9.35 -8.85 7.51
CA ALA A 225 8.09 -8.31 7.04
C ALA A 225 7.47 -7.31 8.04
N GLY A 226 7.39 -7.66 9.32
CA GLY A 226 6.88 -6.78 10.38
C GLY A 226 7.76 -5.53 10.58
N LEU A 227 9.08 -5.68 10.56
CA LEU A 227 10.03 -4.56 10.69
C LEU A 227 9.97 -3.62 9.47
N LEU A 228 9.90 -4.15 8.26
CA LEU A 228 9.80 -3.38 7.02
C LEU A 228 8.51 -2.56 7.00
N MET A 229 7.37 -3.16 7.36
CA MET A 229 6.10 -2.46 7.39
C MET A 229 6.12 -1.26 8.34
N MET A 230 6.69 -1.43 9.54
CA MET A 230 6.86 -0.34 10.51
C MET A 230 7.85 0.73 10.00
N GLY A 231 8.95 0.31 9.40
CA GLY A 231 9.97 1.19 8.83
C GLY A 231 9.43 2.04 7.69
N ILE A 232 8.73 1.43 6.74
CA ILE A 232 8.12 2.11 5.58
C ILE A 232 7.05 3.10 6.04
N HIS A 233 6.21 2.74 7.02
CA HIS A 233 5.22 3.67 7.57
C HIS A 233 5.87 4.91 8.20
N LYS A 234 6.91 4.74 9.04
CA LYS A 234 7.64 5.88 9.62
C LYS A 234 8.35 6.71 8.55
N PHE A 235 8.95 6.05 7.56
CA PHE A 235 9.57 6.74 6.43
C PHE A 235 8.53 7.57 5.65
N ALA A 236 7.36 7.02 5.37
CA ALA A 236 6.28 7.72 4.68
C ALA A 236 5.80 8.96 5.46
N LEU A 237 5.68 8.88 6.79
CA LEU A 237 5.36 10.04 7.63
C LEU A 237 6.41 11.15 7.50
N LEU A 238 7.68 10.80 7.62
CA LEU A 238 8.79 11.76 7.49
C LEU A 238 8.84 12.38 6.08
N LEU A 239 8.67 11.55 5.06
CA LEU A 239 8.65 11.99 3.66
C LEU A 239 7.50 12.98 3.42
N THR A 240 6.30 12.67 3.92
CA THR A 240 5.11 13.52 3.79
C THR A 240 5.35 14.92 4.38
N VAL A 241 5.87 14.98 5.61
CA VAL A 241 6.18 16.26 6.26
C VAL A 241 7.22 17.05 5.47
N ARG A 242 8.30 16.40 5.02
CA ARG A 242 9.36 17.05 4.23
C ARG A 242 8.85 17.59 2.89
N LEU A 243 8.04 16.78 2.18
CA LEU A 243 7.49 17.18 0.89
C LEU A 243 6.51 18.34 1.02
N LYS A 244 5.62 18.31 2.02
CA LYS A 244 4.70 19.41 2.29
C LYS A 244 5.43 20.72 2.59
N ASN A 245 6.44 20.68 3.46
CA ASN A 245 7.23 21.87 3.77
C ASN A 245 7.93 22.44 2.54
N LYS A 246 8.39 21.59 1.61
CA LYS A 246 8.99 22.04 0.33
C LYS A 246 7.97 22.64 -0.65
N ILE A 247 6.71 22.21 -0.59
CA ILE A 247 5.63 22.81 -1.39
C ILE A 247 5.31 24.20 -0.84
N LEU A 248 5.03 24.30 0.46
CA LEU A 248 4.69 25.56 1.14
C LEU A 248 5.79 26.63 1.02
N ALA A 249 7.06 26.25 1.16
CA ALA A 249 8.18 27.20 1.03
C ALA A 249 8.27 27.86 -0.34
N ARG A 250 7.81 27.18 -1.41
CA ARG A 250 7.81 27.71 -2.77
C ARG A 250 6.66 28.70 -2.98
N ASP A 251 5.50 28.43 -2.39
CA ASP A 251 4.33 29.31 -2.53
C ASP A 251 4.61 30.69 -1.90
N LEU A 252 5.42 30.73 -0.82
CA LEU A 252 5.87 31.95 -0.18
C LEU A 252 6.92 32.72 -1.00
N THR A 253 7.74 32.05 -1.80
CA THR A 253 8.81 32.67 -2.60
C THR A 253 8.36 33.04 -4.02
N GLY A 254 7.27 32.47 -4.51
CA GLY A 254 6.75 32.71 -5.86
C GLY A 254 5.73 33.85 -5.96
N SER A 255 5.32 34.44 -4.83
CA SER A 255 4.36 35.55 -4.75
C SER A 255 5.02 36.96 -4.67
N GLY A 256 6.33 37.05 -5.01
CA GLY A 256 7.08 38.30 -5.06
C GLY A 256 7.33 38.77 -6.49
#